data_51de02217e7b653f71333ab58e6390ee
#
_entry.id   51de02217e7b653f71333ab58e6390ee
#
_cell.length_a   1.000
_cell.length_b   1.000
_cell.length_c   1.000
_cell.angle_alpha   90.00
_cell.angle_beta   90.00
_cell.angle_gamma   90.00
#
_symmetry.space_group_name_H-M   'P 1'
#
loop_
_entity.id
_entity.type
_entity.pdbx_description
1 polymer ?
#
loop_
_entity_poly.entity_id
_entity_poly.type
_entity_poly.pdbx_seq_one_letter_code
_entity_poly.pdbx_strand_id
1 'polypeptide(L)'
;QWVRAQDEDDCVLCVVDLHAITLPHDAAELRDATLALARLLVAVGLDPDKCTLFVQSHVHEHAEGAWLMECTASFGEMRRMVQFKDKSEKADFISTALLTYPALQAADILLYDTDRVPVGEDQRQHIELARDIALRFNHHYGETFVVPEAVVPPAGARVMDLQEPINKMSKSADSVAGTIYVLDDPAAITKKIKRAVTDTDNEVRYDVA
;
A
#
# COMPACT_ATOMS: atom_id res chain seq x y z
N GLN A 1 -3.22 -9.62 9.10
CA GLN A 1 -2.96 -10.42 7.91
C GLN A 1 -1.46 -10.74 7.82
N TRP A 2 -0.55 -9.77 7.69
CA TRP A 2 0.91 -9.99 7.57
C TRP A 2 1.52 -10.78 8.72
N VAL A 3 1.12 -10.50 9.97
CA VAL A 3 1.57 -11.25 11.15
C VAL A 3 1.22 -12.75 11.09
N ARG A 4 0.16 -13.12 10.39
CA ARG A 4 -0.18 -14.54 10.17
C ARG A 4 0.57 -15.10 8.97
N ALA A 5 0.70 -14.31 7.90
CA ALA A 5 1.38 -14.75 6.69
C ALA A 5 2.84 -15.13 6.94
N GLN A 6 3.55 -14.43 7.83
CA GLN A 6 4.96 -14.75 8.15
C GLN A 6 5.18 -16.14 8.77
N ASP A 7 4.11 -16.80 9.24
CA ASP A 7 4.19 -18.17 9.75
C ASP A 7 3.99 -19.24 8.66
N GLU A 8 3.50 -18.83 7.49
CA GLU A 8 3.12 -19.72 6.39
C GLU A 8 3.89 -19.44 5.09
N ASP A 9 4.37 -18.21 4.91
CA ASP A 9 4.97 -17.71 3.68
C ASP A 9 6.34 -17.06 3.96
N ASP A 10 7.22 -17.04 2.96
CA ASP A 10 8.44 -16.23 2.98
C ASP A 10 8.05 -14.78 2.66
N CYS A 11 7.90 -13.97 3.71
CA CYS A 11 7.37 -12.62 3.61
C CYS A 11 8.47 -11.57 3.47
N VAL A 12 8.35 -10.75 2.43
CA VAL A 12 9.19 -9.56 2.21
C VAL A 12 8.33 -8.31 2.43
N LEU A 13 8.69 -7.48 3.41
CA LEU A 13 7.95 -6.26 3.78
C LEU A 13 8.87 -5.05 3.69
N CYS A 14 8.41 -4.06 2.94
CA CYS A 14 9.16 -2.85 2.66
C CYS A 14 8.51 -1.61 3.27
N VAL A 15 9.27 -0.80 4.00
CA VAL A 15 8.85 0.54 4.41
C VAL A 15 9.16 1.49 3.26
N VAL A 16 8.13 1.93 2.54
CA VAL A 16 8.22 2.55 1.20
C VAL A 16 8.46 4.08 1.26
N ASP A 17 9.59 4.48 1.76
CA ASP A 17 9.97 5.89 1.90
C ASP A 17 10.24 6.59 0.56
N LEU A 18 10.68 5.89 -0.49
CA LEU A 18 10.80 6.45 -1.84
C LEU A 18 9.45 6.77 -2.46
N HIS A 19 8.41 5.99 -2.19
CA HIS A 19 7.05 6.34 -2.62
C HIS A 19 6.52 7.58 -1.90
N ALA A 20 6.90 7.78 -0.63
CA ALA A 20 6.46 8.94 0.13
C ALA A 20 6.94 10.27 -0.46
N ILE A 21 8.11 10.32 -1.10
CA ILE A 21 8.66 11.55 -1.71
C ILE A 21 7.97 11.96 -3.02
N THR A 22 7.04 11.18 -3.53
CA THR A 22 6.21 11.56 -4.71
C THR A 22 5.29 12.75 -4.42
N LEU A 23 5.04 13.03 -3.15
CA LEU A 23 4.24 14.16 -2.66
C LEU A 23 5.13 15.13 -1.85
N PRO A 24 4.74 16.42 -1.72
CA PRO A 24 5.45 17.36 -0.85
C PRO A 24 5.57 16.83 0.58
N HIS A 25 6.75 16.92 1.18
CA HIS A 25 7.06 16.42 2.51
C HIS A 25 8.15 17.26 3.20
N ASP A 26 8.18 17.21 4.52
CA ASP A 26 9.33 17.64 5.31
C ASP A 26 10.30 16.48 5.51
N ALA A 27 11.59 16.70 5.32
CA ALA A 27 12.60 15.65 5.37
C ALA A 27 12.80 15.06 6.78
N ALA A 28 12.63 15.87 7.84
CA ALA A 28 12.74 15.37 9.21
C ALA A 28 11.51 14.55 9.60
N GLU A 29 10.32 15.03 9.25
CA GLU A 29 9.07 14.30 9.47
C GLU A 29 9.06 12.97 8.72
N LEU A 30 9.53 12.92 7.46
CA LEU A 30 9.60 11.68 6.69
C LEU A 30 10.53 10.66 7.35
N ARG A 31 11.71 11.10 7.83
CA ARG A 31 12.66 10.23 8.53
C ARG A 31 12.04 9.64 9.80
N ASP A 32 11.41 10.49 10.61
CA ASP A 32 10.79 10.06 11.86
C ASP A 32 9.60 9.12 11.61
N ALA A 33 8.78 9.42 10.59
CA ALA A 33 7.66 8.57 10.18
C ALA A 33 8.12 7.20 9.65
N THR A 34 9.20 7.14 8.88
CA THR A 34 9.81 5.90 8.39
C THR A 34 10.23 4.98 9.53
N LEU A 35 10.97 5.54 10.51
CA LEU A 35 11.40 4.78 11.69
C LEU A 35 10.22 4.41 12.60
N ALA A 36 9.26 5.31 12.78
CA ALA A 36 8.06 5.03 13.56
C ALA A 36 7.24 3.88 12.96
N LEU A 37 7.08 3.86 11.61
CA LEU A 37 6.38 2.77 10.92
C LEU A 37 7.10 1.44 11.08
N ALA A 38 8.43 1.39 10.91
CA ALA A 38 9.19 0.17 11.10
C ALA A 38 9.03 -0.38 12.54
N ARG A 39 9.13 0.49 13.56
CA ARG A 39 8.90 0.12 14.96
C ARG A 39 7.47 -0.37 15.21
N LEU A 40 6.49 0.29 14.62
CA LEU A 40 5.09 -0.11 14.73
C LEU A 40 4.85 -1.50 14.15
N LEU A 41 5.41 -1.80 12.98
CA LEU A 41 5.29 -3.11 12.33
C LEU A 41 5.82 -4.25 13.23
N VAL A 42 6.97 -4.05 13.87
CA VAL A 42 7.49 -5.00 14.86
C VAL A 42 6.59 -5.07 16.09
N ALA A 43 6.13 -3.92 16.61
CA ALA A 43 5.27 -3.86 17.80
C ALA A 43 3.91 -4.57 17.61
N VAL A 44 3.35 -4.60 16.40
CA VAL A 44 2.11 -5.32 16.10
C VAL A 44 2.32 -6.82 15.83
N GLY A 45 3.56 -7.30 15.88
CA GLY A 45 3.89 -8.73 15.86
C GLY A 45 4.62 -9.23 14.62
N LEU A 46 5.14 -8.36 13.75
CA LEU A 46 6.10 -8.81 12.73
C LEU A 46 7.42 -9.17 13.41
N ASP A 47 7.89 -10.37 13.12
CA ASP A 47 9.09 -10.95 13.67
C ASP A 47 10.21 -10.94 12.62
N PRO A 48 11.29 -10.16 12.82
CA PRO A 48 12.41 -10.11 11.88
C PRO A 48 13.15 -11.45 11.69
N ASP A 49 12.95 -12.42 12.57
CA ASP A 49 13.49 -13.77 12.40
C ASP A 49 12.63 -14.64 11.48
N LYS A 50 11.38 -14.19 11.15
CA LYS A 50 10.42 -14.91 10.31
C LYS A 50 10.15 -14.22 8.97
N CYS A 51 10.40 -12.92 8.88
CA CYS A 51 10.16 -12.15 7.66
C CYS A 51 11.29 -11.16 7.39
N THR A 52 11.48 -10.80 6.14
CA THR A 52 12.40 -9.73 5.77
C THR A 52 11.69 -8.38 5.87
N LEU A 53 12.13 -7.51 6.80
CA LEU A 53 11.61 -6.15 6.96
C LEU A 53 12.74 -5.15 6.74
N PHE A 54 12.58 -4.22 5.82
CA PHE A 54 13.59 -3.22 5.48
C PHE A 54 12.99 -1.88 5.05
N VAL A 55 13.84 -0.85 4.93
CA VAL A 55 13.49 0.47 4.39
C VAL A 55 13.90 0.51 2.92
N GLN A 56 13.00 0.90 2.05
CA GLN A 56 13.15 0.87 0.59
C GLN A 56 14.43 1.61 0.11
N SER A 57 14.69 2.81 0.60
CA SER A 57 15.86 3.59 0.21
C SER A 57 17.21 2.99 0.65
N HIS A 58 17.21 2.00 1.55
CA HIS A 58 18.42 1.30 1.96
C HIS A 58 18.85 0.20 0.97
N VAL A 59 17.99 -0.15 0.02
CA VAL A 59 18.26 -1.10 -1.08
C VAL A 59 18.21 -0.31 -2.39
N HIS A 60 19.36 0.05 -2.91
CA HIS A 60 19.49 0.95 -4.08
C HIS A 60 18.90 0.35 -5.36
N GLU A 61 18.82 -0.96 -5.44
CA GLU A 61 18.29 -1.73 -6.56
C GLU A 61 16.81 -1.41 -6.84
N HIS A 62 16.06 -0.92 -5.86
CA HIS A 62 14.70 -0.44 -6.08
C HIS A 62 14.66 0.74 -7.07
N ALA A 63 15.57 1.71 -6.92
CA ALA A 63 15.63 2.86 -7.82
C ALA A 63 16.18 2.47 -9.20
N GLU A 64 17.18 1.59 -9.26
CA GLU A 64 17.72 1.05 -10.52
C GLU A 64 16.66 0.18 -11.22
N GLY A 65 16.00 -0.71 -10.49
CA GLY A 65 14.89 -1.52 -10.98
C GLY A 65 13.75 -0.67 -11.51
N ALA A 66 13.38 0.41 -10.81
CA ALA A 66 12.36 1.34 -11.27
C ALA A 66 12.68 1.90 -12.66
N TRP A 67 13.95 2.30 -12.91
CA TRP A 67 14.38 2.76 -14.22
C TRP A 67 14.20 1.67 -15.31
N LEU A 68 14.55 0.43 -15.02
CA LEU A 68 14.35 -0.69 -15.94
C LEU A 68 12.85 -0.92 -16.23
N MET A 69 12.01 -0.82 -15.20
CA MET A 69 10.55 -0.94 -15.36
C MET A 69 9.95 0.23 -16.16
N GLU A 70 10.43 1.46 -15.95
CA GLU A 70 10.06 2.63 -16.76
C GLU A 70 10.42 2.44 -18.23
N CYS A 71 11.59 1.89 -18.53
CA CYS A 71 12.01 1.58 -19.91
C CYS A 71 11.17 0.47 -20.55
N THR A 72 10.53 -0.37 -19.74
CA THR A 72 9.71 -1.51 -20.20
C THR A 72 8.23 -1.14 -20.29
N ALA A 73 7.73 -0.28 -19.42
CA ALA A 73 6.34 0.18 -19.41
C ALA A 73 6.06 1.18 -20.52
N SER A 74 4.82 1.30 -20.97
CA SER A 74 4.44 2.34 -21.90
C SER A 74 3.90 3.59 -21.19
N PHE A 75 4.16 4.77 -21.75
CA PHE A 75 3.58 6.03 -21.27
C PHE A 75 2.04 5.98 -21.18
N GLY A 76 1.40 5.30 -22.15
CA GLY A 76 -0.05 5.15 -22.18
C GLY A 76 -0.61 4.33 -21.02
N GLU A 77 0.10 3.30 -20.56
CA GLU A 77 -0.26 2.50 -19.38
C GLU A 77 -0.17 3.35 -18.12
N MET A 78 0.95 4.02 -17.90
CA MET A 78 1.17 4.90 -16.75
C MET A 78 0.09 6.00 -16.66
N ARG A 79 -0.21 6.67 -17.77
CA ARG A 79 -1.22 7.74 -17.82
C ARG A 79 -2.64 7.26 -17.56
N ARG A 80 -2.95 5.99 -17.80
CA ARG A 80 -4.29 5.41 -17.56
C ARG A 80 -4.52 4.99 -16.11
N MET A 81 -3.50 5.00 -15.27
CA MET A 81 -3.66 4.65 -13.86
C MET A 81 -4.68 5.56 -13.17
N VAL A 82 -5.66 4.95 -12.49
CA VAL A 82 -6.75 5.68 -11.83
C VAL A 82 -6.20 6.64 -10.77
N GLN A 83 -5.27 6.17 -9.95
CA GLN A 83 -4.68 6.99 -8.89
C GLN A 83 -3.89 8.20 -9.42
N PHE A 84 -3.27 8.10 -10.60
CA PHE A 84 -2.63 9.25 -11.23
C PHE A 84 -3.67 10.32 -11.58
N LYS A 85 -4.79 9.93 -12.18
CA LYS A 85 -5.86 10.86 -12.56
C LYS A 85 -6.43 11.56 -11.33
N ASP A 86 -6.79 10.80 -10.30
CA ASP A 86 -7.42 11.34 -9.08
C ASP A 86 -6.52 12.32 -8.32
N LYS A 87 -5.21 12.05 -8.26
CA LYS A 87 -4.25 12.89 -7.55
C LYS A 87 -3.82 14.10 -8.37
N SER A 88 -3.69 13.96 -9.70
CA SER A 88 -3.28 15.05 -10.58
C SER A 88 -4.34 16.16 -10.69
N GLU A 89 -5.62 15.82 -10.59
CA GLU A 89 -6.70 16.81 -10.62
C GLU A 89 -6.73 17.73 -9.39
N LYS A 90 -6.10 17.31 -8.28
CA LYS A 90 -6.15 18.00 -6.98
C LYS A 90 -4.84 18.71 -6.61
N ALA A 91 -3.81 18.61 -7.43
CA ALA A 91 -2.48 19.11 -7.10
C ALA A 91 -2.10 20.33 -7.94
N ASP A 92 -1.60 21.39 -7.27
CA ASP A 92 -1.02 22.56 -7.95
C ASP A 92 0.31 22.24 -8.64
N PHE A 93 1.06 21.28 -8.11
CA PHE A 93 2.30 20.77 -8.68
C PHE A 93 2.22 19.25 -8.83
N ILE A 94 2.43 18.77 -10.05
CA ILE A 94 2.45 17.36 -10.37
C ILE A 94 3.88 16.94 -10.66
N SER A 95 4.50 16.20 -9.75
CA SER A 95 5.83 15.62 -9.98
C SER A 95 5.77 14.54 -11.06
N THR A 96 6.85 14.38 -11.82
CA THR A 96 6.96 13.25 -12.76
C THR A 96 6.85 11.91 -12.03
N ALA A 97 7.35 11.84 -10.80
CA ALA A 97 7.26 10.65 -9.96
C ALA A 97 5.81 10.23 -9.67
N LEU A 98 4.85 11.16 -9.63
CA LEU A 98 3.44 10.82 -9.49
C LEU A 98 2.90 10.04 -10.71
N LEU A 99 3.48 10.23 -11.88
CA LEU A 99 3.16 9.45 -13.08
C LEU A 99 3.88 8.09 -13.07
N THR A 100 5.15 8.05 -12.61
CA THR A 100 6.03 6.89 -12.80
C THR A 100 6.18 5.99 -11.58
N TYR A 101 5.65 6.37 -10.39
CA TYR A 101 5.72 5.52 -9.19
C TYR A 101 5.18 4.08 -9.39
N PRO A 102 4.25 3.77 -10.31
CA PRO A 102 3.84 2.39 -10.53
C PRO A 102 4.98 1.51 -11.08
N ALA A 103 5.98 2.10 -11.76
CA ALA A 103 7.18 1.39 -12.16
C ALA A 103 8.10 1.08 -10.96
N LEU A 104 8.23 1.99 -10.01
CA LEU A 104 8.92 1.74 -8.75
C LEU A 104 8.21 0.64 -7.96
N GLN A 105 6.88 0.66 -7.90
CA GLN A 105 6.11 -0.40 -7.25
C GLN A 105 6.28 -1.76 -7.95
N ALA A 106 6.37 -1.78 -9.28
CA ALA A 106 6.69 -3.00 -10.01
C ALA A 106 8.10 -3.51 -9.66
N ALA A 107 9.10 -2.63 -9.54
CA ALA A 107 10.45 -2.99 -9.10
C ALA A 107 10.44 -3.56 -7.68
N ASP A 108 9.70 -2.94 -6.74
CA ASP A 108 9.56 -3.41 -5.35
C ASP A 108 9.07 -4.87 -5.27
N ILE A 109 8.28 -5.29 -6.24
CA ILE A 109 7.69 -6.63 -6.31
C ILE A 109 8.62 -7.59 -7.04
N LEU A 110 9.11 -7.19 -8.22
CA LEU A 110 9.82 -8.07 -9.13
C LEU A 110 11.25 -8.38 -8.69
N LEU A 111 11.88 -7.52 -7.90
CA LEU A 111 13.24 -7.73 -7.36
C LEU A 111 13.37 -8.96 -6.44
N TYR A 112 12.26 -9.42 -5.86
CA TYR A 112 12.23 -10.47 -4.85
C TYR A 112 11.56 -11.76 -5.34
N ASP A 113 11.38 -11.92 -6.65
CA ASP A 113 10.69 -13.08 -7.23
C ASP A 113 9.32 -13.35 -6.59
N THR A 114 8.62 -12.26 -6.23
CA THR A 114 7.35 -12.33 -5.51
C THR A 114 6.27 -12.97 -6.38
N ASP A 115 5.69 -14.06 -5.92
CA ASP A 115 4.59 -14.76 -6.59
C ASP A 115 3.21 -14.22 -6.19
N ARG A 116 3.04 -13.78 -4.93
CA ARG A 116 1.75 -13.31 -4.37
C ARG A 116 1.89 -11.99 -3.65
N VAL A 117 1.04 -11.02 -4.00
CA VAL A 117 1.01 -9.69 -3.41
C VAL A 117 -0.33 -9.45 -2.73
N PRO A 118 -0.41 -9.51 -1.39
CA PRO A 118 -1.63 -9.19 -0.66
C PRO A 118 -1.95 -7.70 -0.75
N VAL A 119 -3.05 -7.35 -1.41
CA VAL A 119 -3.43 -5.96 -1.66
C VAL A 119 -4.93 -5.71 -1.46
N GLY A 120 -5.30 -4.45 -1.21
CA GLY A 120 -6.68 -4.02 -1.34
C GLY A 120 -7.10 -3.90 -2.81
N GLU A 121 -8.41 -3.87 -3.07
CA GLU A 121 -8.96 -3.79 -4.43
C GLU A 121 -8.45 -2.55 -5.19
N ASP A 122 -8.20 -1.46 -4.49
CA ASP A 122 -7.66 -0.20 -5.05
C ASP A 122 -6.23 -0.32 -5.58
N GLN A 123 -5.50 -1.39 -5.22
CA GLN A 123 -4.14 -1.67 -5.69
C GLN A 123 -4.08 -2.74 -6.80
N ARG A 124 -5.20 -3.37 -7.13
CA ARG A 124 -5.24 -4.42 -8.17
C ARG A 124 -4.64 -3.94 -9.49
N GLN A 125 -4.99 -2.71 -9.93
CA GLN A 125 -4.49 -2.15 -11.19
C GLN A 125 -2.96 -2.02 -11.21
N HIS A 126 -2.33 -1.73 -10.07
CA HIS A 126 -0.87 -1.64 -9.97
C HIS A 126 -0.21 -3.02 -10.12
N ILE A 127 -0.82 -4.06 -9.54
CA ILE A 127 -0.30 -5.42 -9.68
C ILE A 127 -0.46 -5.91 -11.12
N GLU A 128 -1.58 -5.62 -11.78
CA GLU A 128 -1.75 -5.96 -13.22
C GLU A 128 -0.69 -5.26 -14.08
N LEU A 129 -0.37 -3.99 -13.79
CA LEU A 129 0.71 -3.29 -14.49
C LEU A 129 2.08 -3.97 -14.24
N ALA A 130 2.39 -4.37 -13.01
CA ALA A 130 3.62 -5.09 -12.69
C ALA A 130 3.71 -6.43 -13.45
N ARG A 131 2.59 -7.14 -13.57
CA ARG A 131 2.46 -8.36 -14.38
C ARG A 131 2.76 -8.10 -15.86
N ASP A 132 2.13 -7.08 -16.44
CA ASP A 132 2.32 -6.71 -17.86
C ASP A 132 3.79 -6.32 -18.13
N ILE A 133 4.43 -5.61 -17.21
CA ILE A 133 5.85 -5.26 -17.28
C ILE A 133 6.71 -6.54 -17.23
N ALA A 134 6.47 -7.44 -16.26
CA ALA A 134 7.21 -8.69 -16.13
C ALA A 134 7.10 -9.57 -17.37
N LEU A 135 5.87 -9.76 -17.89
CA LEU A 135 5.62 -10.52 -19.12
C LEU A 135 6.34 -9.92 -20.34
N ARG A 136 6.29 -8.60 -20.48
CA ARG A 136 6.94 -7.89 -21.59
C ARG A 136 8.46 -7.98 -21.49
N PHE A 137 9.01 -7.82 -20.30
CA PHE A 137 10.45 -7.96 -20.06
C PHE A 137 10.89 -9.38 -20.37
N ASN A 138 10.20 -10.39 -19.84
CA ASN A 138 10.52 -11.81 -20.08
C ASN A 138 10.43 -12.17 -21.57
N HIS A 139 9.46 -11.61 -22.29
CA HIS A 139 9.35 -11.82 -23.74
C HIS A 139 10.54 -11.26 -24.51
N HIS A 140 11.08 -10.11 -24.12
CA HIS A 140 12.19 -9.46 -24.84
C HIS A 140 13.57 -9.99 -24.46
N TYR A 141 13.76 -10.32 -23.18
CA TYR A 141 15.08 -10.60 -22.62
C TYR A 141 15.26 -12.05 -22.11
N GLY A 142 14.22 -12.86 -22.18
CA GLY A 142 14.18 -14.21 -21.61
C GLY A 142 13.55 -14.23 -20.22
N GLU A 143 13.19 -15.41 -19.73
CA GLU A 143 12.58 -15.60 -18.40
C GLU A 143 13.51 -15.06 -17.30
N THR A 144 13.13 -13.94 -16.73
CA THR A 144 13.90 -13.20 -15.73
C THR A 144 13.08 -12.98 -14.47
N PHE A 145 11.84 -12.50 -14.59
CA PHE A 145 10.98 -12.16 -13.46
C PHE A 145 9.86 -13.18 -13.25
N VAL A 146 9.58 -13.52 -12.01
CA VAL A 146 8.35 -14.20 -11.62
C VAL A 146 7.17 -13.25 -11.87
N VAL A 147 6.09 -13.74 -12.47
CA VAL A 147 4.89 -12.92 -12.75
C VAL A 147 3.99 -12.94 -11.52
N PRO A 148 3.84 -11.83 -10.78
CA PRO A 148 3.14 -11.82 -9.50
C PRO A 148 1.63 -11.93 -9.66
N GLU A 149 0.94 -12.37 -8.60
CA GLU A 149 -0.51 -12.40 -8.52
C GLU A 149 -1.04 -11.51 -7.39
N ALA A 150 -2.12 -10.75 -7.67
CA ALA A 150 -2.81 -9.98 -6.65
C ALA A 150 -3.66 -10.91 -5.77
N VAL A 151 -3.44 -10.89 -4.47
CA VAL A 151 -4.27 -11.61 -3.48
C VAL A 151 -5.13 -10.60 -2.73
N VAL A 152 -6.41 -10.53 -3.10
CA VAL A 152 -7.38 -9.64 -2.43
C VAL A 152 -8.15 -10.45 -1.39
N PRO A 153 -8.09 -10.07 -0.10
CA PRO A 153 -8.82 -10.77 0.95
C PRO A 153 -10.33 -10.73 0.71
N PRO A 154 -11.04 -11.86 0.89
CA PRO A 154 -12.48 -11.95 0.59
C PRO A 154 -13.37 -11.16 1.56
N ALA A 155 -12.89 -10.82 2.76
CA ALA A 155 -13.67 -10.12 3.77
C ALA A 155 -12.82 -9.14 4.58
N GLY A 156 -13.42 -8.05 5.05
CA GLY A 156 -12.73 -7.01 5.84
C GLY A 156 -11.80 -6.12 5.01
N ALA A 157 -11.85 -6.22 3.69
CA ALA A 157 -11.04 -5.41 2.79
C ALA A 157 -11.38 -3.91 2.88
N ARG A 158 -12.57 -3.58 3.40
CA ARG A 158 -13.04 -2.20 3.52
C ARG A 158 -13.63 -1.94 4.90
N VAL A 159 -12.90 -1.20 5.72
CA VAL A 159 -13.39 -0.70 7.01
C VAL A 159 -14.06 0.65 6.78
N MET A 160 -15.28 0.82 7.27
CA MET A 160 -16.07 2.02 7.05
C MET A 160 -15.83 3.05 8.15
N ASP A 161 -16.01 4.33 7.81
CA ASP A 161 -15.89 5.45 8.74
C ASP A 161 -16.96 5.36 9.85
N LEU A 162 -16.59 5.66 11.10
CA LEU A 162 -17.49 5.54 12.25
C LEU A 162 -18.58 6.60 12.28
N GLN A 163 -18.41 7.73 11.61
CA GLN A 163 -19.38 8.82 11.57
C GLN A 163 -20.19 8.82 10.28
N GLU A 164 -19.58 8.38 9.19
CA GLU A 164 -20.19 8.30 7.85
C GLU A 164 -19.99 6.89 7.27
N PRO A 165 -20.77 5.89 7.70
CA PRO A 165 -20.58 4.49 7.37
C PRO A 165 -20.68 4.13 5.87
N ILE A 166 -21.12 5.06 5.04
CA ILE A 166 -21.09 4.93 3.56
C ILE A 166 -19.70 5.17 2.98
N ASN A 167 -18.83 5.85 3.72
CA ASN A 167 -17.47 6.17 3.32
C ASN A 167 -16.47 5.20 3.90
N LYS A 168 -15.37 4.93 3.15
CA LYS A 168 -14.23 4.17 3.67
C LYS A 168 -13.53 4.96 4.76
N MET A 169 -13.17 4.32 5.88
CA MET A 169 -12.28 4.89 6.89
C MET A 169 -10.96 5.31 6.25
N SER A 170 -10.58 6.57 6.40
CA SER A 170 -9.42 7.15 5.72
C SER A 170 -8.63 8.07 6.63
N LYS A 171 -7.30 8.04 6.52
CA LYS A 171 -6.40 8.99 7.22
C LYS A 171 -6.59 10.43 6.74
N SER A 172 -7.08 10.62 5.53
CA SER A 172 -7.33 11.92 4.90
C SER A 172 -8.78 12.38 5.02
N ALA A 173 -9.59 11.73 5.87
CA ALA A 173 -10.96 12.19 6.14
C ALA A 173 -10.94 13.50 6.93
N ASP A 174 -11.88 14.40 6.64
CA ASP A 174 -12.02 15.71 7.31
C ASP A 174 -12.33 15.57 8.81
N SER A 175 -12.90 14.44 9.21
CA SER A 175 -13.26 14.14 10.61
C SER A 175 -12.34 13.09 11.22
N VAL A 176 -11.51 13.49 12.19
CA VAL A 176 -10.71 12.60 13.03
C VAL A 176 -11.59 11.64 13.87
N ALA A 177 -12.87 11.99 14.10
CA ALA A 177 -13.78 11.19 14.91
C ALA A 177 -14.23 9.88 14.22
N GLY A 178 -14.24 9.87 12.89
CA GLY A 178 -14.63 8.71 12.08
C GLY A 178 -13.54 7.66 11.91
N THR A 179 -12.29 7.98 12.23
CA THR A 179 -11.12 7.13 11.99
C THR A 179 -10.45 6.70 13.30
N ILE A 180 -10.21 5.40 13.47
CA ILE A 180 -9.35 4.87 14.56
C ILE A 180 -7.93 4.74 14.03
N TYR A 181 -6.99 5.37 14.71
CA TYR A 181 -5.56 5.22 14.43
C TYR A 181 -4.95 4.16 15.35
N VAL A 182 -3.95 3.44 14.85
CA VAL A 182 -3.29 2.36 15.62
C VAL A 182 -2.62 2.91 16.89
N LEU A 183 -2.20 4.17 16.89
CA LEU A 183 -1.56 4.84 18.04
C LEU A 183 -2.52 5.70 18.85
N ASP A 184 -3.83 5.61 18.63
CA ASP A 184 -4.80 6.29 19.47
C ASP A 184 -4.75 5.76 20.91
N ASP A 185 -4.87 6.66 21.86
CA ASP A 185 -5.04 6.30 23.27
C ASP A 185 -6.32 5.46 23.48
N PRO A 186 -6.29 4.40 24.30
CA PRO A 186 -7.46 3.56 24.56
C PRO A 186 -8.72 4.30 24.97
N ALA A 187 -8.60 5.43 25.70
CA ALA A 187 -9.73 6.26 26.05
C ALA A 187 -10.29 7.01 24.83
N ALA A 188 -9.42 7.43 23.91
CA ALA A 188 -9.84 8.05 22.65
C ALA A 188 -10.56 7.03 21.75
N ILE A 189 -10.06 5.82 21.62
CA ILE A 189 -10.71 4.73 20.88
C ILE A 189 -12.11 4.45 21.46
N THR A 190 -12.19 4.28 22.78
CA THR A 190 -13.47 4.06 23.46
C THR A 190 -14.47 5.18 23.18
N LYS A 191 -14.02 6.43 23.18
CA LYS A 191 -14.87 7.59 22.89
C LYS A 191 -15.34 7.61 21.43
N LYS A 192 -14.48 7.25 20.48
CA LYS A 192 -14.83 7.15 19.04
C LYS A 192 -15.87 6.06 18.82
N ILE A 193 -15.69 4.87 19.39
CA ILE A 193 -16.64 3.75 19.29
C ILE A 193 -18.00 4.13 19.90
N LYS A 194 -18.02 4.74 21.10
CA LYS A 194 -19.28 5.18 21.73
C LYS A 194 -20.06 6.23 20.93
N ARG A 195 -19.40 6.95 20.04
CA ARG A 195 -19.98 7.98 19.18
C ARG A 195 -20.23 7.52 17.75
N ALA A 196 -19.87 6.27 17.43
CA ALA A 196 -20.10 5.71 16.11
C ALA A 196 -21.61 5.73 15.78
N VAL A 197 -21.91 5.97 14.51
CA VAL A 197 -23.28 5.85 13.99
C VAL A 197 -23.65 4.36 14.04
N THR A 198 -24.82 4.07 14.63
CA THR A 198 -25.38 2.73 14.74
C THR A 198 -26.59 2.60 13.81
N ASP A 199 -26.86 1.37 13.39
CA ASP A 199 -28.11 1.06 12.69
C ASP A 199 -29.31 1.03 13.65
N THR A 200 -30.50 0.85 13.08
CA THR A 200 -31.75 0.77 13.81
C THR A 200 -32.17 -0.66 14.16
N ASP A 201 -31.42 -1.66 13.65
CA ASP A 201 -31.84 -3.07 13.68
C ASP A 201 -31.60 -3.71 15.05
N ASN A 202 -30.81 -3.08 15.93
CA ASN A 202 -30.48 -3.54 17.27
C ASN A 202 -29.94 -4.99 17.33
N GLU A 203 -29.30 -5.44 16.25
CA GLU A 203 -28.68 -6.74 16.08
C GLU A 203 -27.19 -6.59 15.78
N VAL A 204 -26.38 -7.49 16.36
CA VAL A 204 -24.97 -7.61 15.98
C VAL A 204 -24.87 -8.76 14.96
N ARG A 205 -24.75 -8.44 13.69
CA ARG A 205 -24.58 -9.41 12.61
C ARG A 205 -23.40 -9.03 11.71
N TYR A 206 -22.82 -10.03 11.11
CA TYR A 206 -21.79 -9.88 10.09
C TYR A 206 -22.39 -10.33 8.75
N ASP A 207 -22.64 -9.39 7.87
CA ASP A 207 -23.04 -9.67 6.50
C ASP A 207 -21.80 -9.67 5.60
N VAL A 208 -21.60 -10.78 4.88
CA VAL A 208 -20.64 -10.86 3.78
C VAL A 208 -21.38 -10.31 2.56
N ALA A 209 -21.18 -9.02 2.24
CA ALA A 209 -21.72 -8.40 1.04
C ALA A 209 -20.94 -8.80 -0.20
#